data_912dbd5991a74b0f0fbbe5d003afde5c
#
_entry.id   912dbd5991a74b0f0fbbe5d003afde5c
#
_cell.length_a   1.000
_cell.length_b   1.000
_cell.length_c   1.000
_cell.angle_alpha   90.00
_cell.angle_beta   90.00
_cell.angle_gamma   90.00
#
_symmetry.space_group_name_H-M   'P 1'
#
loop_
_entity.id
_entity.type
_entity.pdbx_description
1 polymer ?
#
loop_
_entity_poly.entity_id
_entity_poly.type
_entity_poly.pdbx_seq_one_letter_code
_entity_poly.pdbx_strand_id
1 'polypeptide(L)'
;MKKGIRSPFFYVRDKYKLMPQLNKLFPNNINQFIEPFVGGGSVFLNTKAKRYLANDIDTNIINLHKTLSKFNTCELFDELSKIIIHYGLSFCSLKHRQMPMY
;
A
#
# COMPACT_ATOMS: atom_id res chain seq x y z
N MET A 1 17.70 -2.83 13.52
CA MET A 1 16.27 -3.12 13.33
C MET A 1 15.88 -2.94 11.88
N LYS A 2 15.21 -3.92 11.32
CA LYS A 2 14.86 -3.90 9.91
C LYS A 2 13.75 -2.86 9.66
N LYS A 3 13.98 -1.96 8.71
CA LYS A 3 13.02 -0.92 8.37
C LYS A 3 11.80 -1.54 7.68
N GLY A 4 10.60 -1.19 8.13
CA GLY A 4 9.37 -1.68 7.53
C GLY A 4 9.11 -1.10 6.15
N ILE A 5 8.23 -1.75 5.42
CA ILE A 5 7.78 -1.31 4.10
C ILE A 5 6.55 -0.43 4.27
N ARG A 6 6.62 0.79 3.75
CA ARG A 6 5.49 1.70 3.79
C ARG A 6 4.57 1.45 2.60
N SER A 7 3.26 1.49 2.86
CA SER A 7 2.27 1.37 1.80
C SER A 7 2.44 2.49 0.77
N PRO A 8 2.29 2.21 -0.54
CA PRO A 8 2.27 3.25 -1.56
C PRO A 8 1.03 4.15 -1.48
N PHE A 9 0.00 3.74 -0.74
CA PHE A 9 -1.23 4.50 -0.61
C PHE A 9 -1.22 5.34 0.65
N PHE A 10 -1.65 6.59 0.52
CA PHE A 10 -2.01 7.39 1.69
C PHE A 10 -3.39 6.95 2.15
N TYR A 11 -3.45 6.30 3.30
CA TYR A 11 -4.70 5.76 3.82
C TYR A 11 -4.86 6.16 5.27
N VAL A 12 -6.02 6.69 5.61
CA VAL A 12 -6.33 7.13 6.96
C VAL A 12 -6.29 5.93 7.90
N ARG A 13 -5.67 6.09 9.07
CA ARG A 13 -5.51 5.03 10.07
C ARG A 13 -4.63 3.88 9.60
N ASP A 14 -3.66 4.19 8.75
CA ASP A 14 -2.64 3.23 8.35
C ASP A 14 -1.90 2.70 9.58
N LYS A 15 -1.68 1.39 9.62
CA LYS A 15 -1.08 0.70 10.77
C LYS A 15 0.44 0.61 10.70
N TYR A 16 1.08 1.32 9.78
CA TYR A 16 2.53 1.26 9.59
C TYR A 16 3.31 1.49 10.89
N LYS A 17 2.90 2.51 11.66
CA LYS A 17 3.57 2.87 12.91
C LYS A 17 3.41 1.82 14.00
N LEU A 18 2.40 0.97 13.89
CA LEU A 18 2.13 -0.11 14.85
C LEU A 18 2.92 -1.37 14.52
N MET A 19 3.49 -1.49 13.33
CA MET A 19 4.12 -2.72 12.88
C MET A 19 5.24 -3.21 13.79
N PRO A 20 6.13 -2.37 14.34
CA PRO A 20 7.15 -2.87 15.25
C PRO A 20 6.58 -3.58 16.48
N GLN A 21 5.43 -3.11 16.98
CA GLN A 21 4.75 -3.73 18.11
C GLN A 21 4.01 -4.99 17.70
N LEU A 22 3.32 -4.96 16.56
CA LEU A 22 2.55 -6.09 16.06
C LEU A 22 3.44 -7.27 15.70
N ASN A 23 4.57 -7.00 15.06
CA ASN A 23 5.50 -8.06 14.64
C ASN A 23 6.03 -8.87 15.82
N LYS A 24 6.16 -8.24 16.98
CA LYS A 24 6.58 -8.95 18.19
C LYS A 24 5.53 -9.95 18.69
N LEU A 25 4.27 -9.72 18.37
CA LEU A 25 3.15 -10.55 18.81
C LEU A 25 2.84 -11.68 17.83
N PHE A 26 3.29 -11.55 16.58
CA PHE A 26 3.01 -12.55 15.55
C PHE A 26 3.95 -13.76 15.69
N PRO A 27 3.47 -14.98 15.38
CA PRO A 27 4.34 -16.14 15.36
C PRO A 27 5.37 -16.05 14.25
N ASN A 28 6.50 -16.74 14.43
CA ASN A 28 7.60 -16.72 13.46
C ASN A 28 7.27 -17.42 12.16
N ASN A 29 6.42 -18.45 12.21
CA ASN A 29 6.05 -19.24 11.04
C ASN A 29 4.55 -19.10 10.82
N ILE A 30 4.16 -18.34 9.80
CA ILE A 30 2.76 -18.13 9.45
C ILE A 30 2.49 -18.85 8.14
N ASN A 31 1.59 -19.82 8.15
CA ASN A 31 1.16 -20.52 6.94
C ASN A 31 0.18 -19.68 6.13
N GLN A 32 -0.78 -19.08 6.81
CA GLN A 32 -1.79 -18.25 6.18
C GLN A 32 -2.03 -17.01 7.01
N PHE A 33 -1.95 -15.87 6.38
CA PHE A 33 -2.23 -14.58 6.98
C PHE A 33 -3.53 -14.04 6.39
N ILE A 34 -4.51 -13.80 7.24
CA ILE A 34 -5.82 -13.30 6.83
C ILE A 34 -6.01 -11.93 7.44
N GLU A 35 -6.26 -10.93 6.60
CA GLU A 35 -6.55 -9.58 7.04
C GLU A 35 -7.85 -9.09 6.41
N PRO A 36 -8.97 -9.06 7.20
CA PRO A 36 -10.26 -8.61 6.67
C PRO A 36 -10.36 -7.10 6.47
N PHE A 37 -9.46 -6.33 7.06
CA PHE A 37 -9.46 -4.87 7.00
C PHE A 37 -8.09 -4.37 6.54
N VAL A 38 -7.75 -4.68 5.28
CA VAL A 38 -6.39 -4.46 4.78
C VAL A 38 -6.03 -2.98 4.65
N GLY A 39 -6.98 -2.13 4.30
CA GLY A 39 -6.74 -0.70 4.11
C GLY A 39 -5.58 -0.45 3.16
N GLY A 40 -4.62 0.38 3.57
CA GLY A 40 -3.43 0.67 2.78
C GLY A 40 -2.45 -0.49 2.65
N GLY A 41 -2.61 -1.55 3.42
CA GLY A 41 -1.80 -2.76 3.31
C GLY A 41 -0.53 -2.78 4.14
N SER A 42 -0.38 -1.89 5.10
CA SER A 42 0.86 -1.83 5.90
C SER A 42 1.12 -3.10 6.70
N VAL A 43 0.09 -3.73 7.27
CA VAL A 43 0.26 -4.99 8.00
C VAL A 43 0.62 -6.11 7.04
N PHE A 44 -0.14 -6.23 5.97
CA PHE A 44 0.05 -7.22 4.93
C PHE A 44 1.46 -7.13 4.30
N LEU A 45 1.93 -5.91 3.98
CA LEU A 45 3.24 -5.70 3.37
C LEU A 45 4.41 -6.01 4.32
N ASN A 46 4.18 -5.91 5.63
CA ASN A 46 5.23 -6.09 6.63
C ASN A 46 5.09 -7.39 7.42
N THR A 47 4.25 -8.31 6.96
CA THR A 47 4.05 -9.62 7.59
C THR A 47 4.49 -10.71 6.62
N LYS A 48 5.38 -11.58 7.07
CA LYS A 48 5.87 -12.69 6.26
C LYS A 48 5.00 -13.92 6.51
N ALA A 49 4.41 -14.45 5.44
CA ALA A 49 3.59 -15.64 5.50
C ALA A 49 3.71 -16.43 4.20
N LYS A 50 3.31 -17.69 4.20
CA LYS A 50 3.32 -18.50 2.99
C LYS A 50 2.18 -18.13 2.05
N ARG A 51 1.03 -17.77 2.60
CA ARG A 51 -0.14 -17.34 1.83
C ARG A 51 -0.81 -16.15 2.51
N TYR A 52 -1.42 -15.31 1.70
CA TYR A 52 -2.09 -14.10 2.18
C TYR A 52 -3.51 -14.05 1.64
N LEU A 53 -4.44 -13.66 2.51
CA LEU A 53 -5.79 -13.31 2.11
C LEU A 53 -6.11 -11.95 2.68
N ALA A 54 -6.17 -10.94 1.82
CA ALA A 54 -6.46 -9.58 2.22
C ALA A 54 -7.83 -9.18 1.71
N ASN A 55 -8.60 -8.52 2.54
CA ASN A 55 -9.91 -8.01 2.18
C ASN A 55 -10.17 -6.65 2.80
N ASP A 56 -11.17 -5.97 2.29
CA ASP A 56 -11.65 -4.70 2.83
C ASP A 56 -13.07 -4.48 2.33
N ILE A 57 -13.88 -3.79 3.11
CA ILE A 57 -15.23 -3.44 2.68
C ILE A 57 -15.20 -2.43 1.53
N ASP A 58 -14.14 -1.63 1.44
CA ASP A 58 -13.97 -0.67 0.36
C ASP A 58 -13.42 -1.39 -0.88
N THR A 59 -14.30 -1.61 -1.85
CA THR A 59 -13.93 -2.29 -3.10
C THR A 59 -12.92 -1.50 -3.91
N ASN A 60 -12.87 -0.18 -3.77
CA ASN A 60 -11.88 0.65 -4.46
C ASN A 60 -10.47 0.35 -3.98
N ILE A 61 -10.27 0.20 -2.67
CA ILE A 61 -8.94 -0.13 -2.13
C ILE A 61 -8.51 -1.54 -2.55
N ILE A 62 -9.43 -2.48 -2.61
CA ILE A 62 -9.14 -3.83 -3.07
C ILE A 62 -8.74 -3.81 -4.55
N ASN A 63 -9.44 -3.04 -5.36
CA ASN A 63 -9.12 -2.90 -6.79
C ASN A 63 -7.74 -2.26 -6.98
N LEU A 64 -7.37 -1.29 -6.15
CA LEU A 64 -6.04 -0.69 -6.18
C LEU A 64 -4.95 -1.73 -5.87
N HIS A 65 -5.14 -2.53 -4.83
CA HIS A 65 -4.19 -3.60 -4.51
C HIS A 65 -4.06 -4.62 -5.63
N LYS A 66 -5.18 -5.03 -6.24
CA LYS A 66 -5.17 -5.94 -7.37
C LYS A 66 -4.44 -5.35 -8.57
N THR A 67 -4.67 -4.08 -8.85
CA THR A 67 -4.01 -3.40 -9.97
C THR A 67 -2.51 -3.35 -9.76
N LEU A 68 -2.05 -2.98 -8.58
CA LEU A 68 -0.62 -2.93 -8.27
C LEU A 68 0.04 -4.32 -8.38
N SER A 69 -0.69 -5.38 -8.07
CA SER A 69 -0.15 -6.73 -8.17
C SER A 69 -0.02 -7.23 -9.61
N LYS A 70 -0.77 -6.64 -10.55
CA LYS A 70 -0.78 -7.06 -11.96
C LYS A 70 0.26 -6.33 -12.80
N PHE A 71 0.61 -5.10 -12.46
CA PHE A 71 1.52 -4.28 -13.25
C PHE A 71 2.92 -4.31 -12.66
N ASN A 72 3.93 -4.38 -13.53
CA ASN A 72 5.28 -4.07 -13.09
C ASN A 72 5.42 -2.54 -12.94
N THR A 73 6.53 -2.11 -12.36
CA THR A 73 6.76 -0.69 -12.06
C THR A 73 6.71 0.18 -13.31
N CYS A 74 7.33 -0.27 -14.40
CA CYS A 74 7.35 0.50 -15.65
C CYS A 74 5.97 0.67 -16.26
N GLU A 75 5.20 -0.42 -16.31
CA GLU A 75 3.83 -0.39 -16.82
C GLU A 75 2.95 0.54 -16.01
N LEU A 76 3.09 0.49 -14.68
CA LEU A 76 2.32 1.34 -13.79
C LEU A 76 2.64 2.81 -14.00
N PHE A 77 3.93 3.16 -14.13
CA PHE A 77 4.33 4.54 -14.39
C PHE A 77 3.84 5.03 -15.74
N ASP A 78 3.85 4.18 -16.78
CA ASP A 78 3.33 4.55 -18.09
C ASP A 78 1.84 4.87 -18.03
N GLU A 79 1.05 4.03 -17.38
CA GLU A 79 -0.39 4.27 -17.24
C GLU A 79 -0.69 5.51 -16.41
N LEU A 80 0.02 5.71 -15.32
CA LEU A 80 -0.15 6.91 -14.49
C LEU A 80 0.24 8.17 -15.26
N SER A 81 1.30 8.12 -16.05
CA SER A 81 1.73 9.25 -16.87
C SER A 81 0.67 9.65 -17.89
N LYS A 82 0.02 8.69 -18.54
CA LYS A 82 -1.08 8.95 -19.46
C LYS A 82 -2.24 9.67 -18.78
N ILE A 83 -2.60 9.21 -17.58
CA ILE A 83 -3.69 9.84 -16.80
C ILE A 83 -3.31 11.26 -16.38
N ILE A 84 -2.10 11.45 -15.89
CA ILE A 84 -1.62 12.76 -15.47
C ILE A 84 -1.64 13.74 -16.62
N ILE A 85 -1.16 13.34 -17.79
CA ILE A 85 -1.16 14.19 -18.99
C ILE A 85 -2.59 14.49 -19.43
N HIS A 86 -3.44 13.48 -19.49
CA HIS A 86 -4.82 13.65 -19.97
C HIS A 86 -5.61 14.65 -19.12
N TYR A 87 -5.43 14.60 -17.80
CA TYR A 87 -6.17 15.46 -16.87
C TYR A 87 -5.38 16.71 -16.43
N GLY A 88 -4.17 16.90 -16.91
CA GLY A 88 -3.35 18.05 -16.52
C GLY A 88 -2.94 18.09 -15.08
N LEU A 89 -2.77 16.93 -14.44
CA LEU A 89 -2.52 16.83 -13.00
C LEU A 89 -1.08 17.15 -12.60
N SER A 90 -0.15 17.17 -13.56
CA SER A 90 1.27 17.36 -13.26
C SER A 90 1.57 18.68 -12.56
N PHE A 91 0.87 19.76 -12.95
CA PHE A 91 1.05 21.06 -12.31
C PHE A 91 0.64 21.03 -10.84
N CYS A 92 -0.47 20.40 -10.53
CA CYS A 92 -0.90 20.22 -9.16
C CYS A 92 0.13 19.42 -8.35
N SER A 93 0.64 18.37 -8.94
CA SER A 93 1.65 17.52 -8.33
C SER A 93 2.92 18.30 -8.00
N LEU A 94 3.39 19.14 -8.93
CA LEU A 94 4.59 19.94 -8.71
C LEU A 94 4.40 20.99 -7.62
N LYS A 95 3.24 21.63 -7.57
CA LYS A 95 2.91 22.58 -6.50
C LYS A 95 2.87 21.89 -5.14
N HIS A 96 2.27 20.73 -5.06
CA HIS A 96 2.14 19.98 -3.83
C HIS A 96 3.47 19.44 -3.31
N ARG A 97 4.45 19.22 -4.18
CA ARG A 97 5.78 18.79 -3.76
C ARG A 97 6.52 19.80 -2.89
N GLN A 98 6.16 21.07 -2.99
CA GLN A 98 6.76 22.12 -2.18
C GLN A 98 6.16 22.20 -0.79
N MET A 99 5.09 21.47 -0.55
CA MET A 99 4.39 21.45 0.74
C MET A 99 4.73 20.16 1.48
N PRO A 100 5.09 20.22 2.76
CA PRO A 100 5.29 19.01 3.56
C PRO A 100 3.95 18.33 3.75
N MET A 101 3.72 17.27 2.98
CA MET A 101 2.43 16.58 2.94
C MET A 101 2.37 15.37 3.85
N TYR A 102 3.52 14.85 4.22
CA TYR A 102 3.57 13.59 4.95
C TYR A 102 4.50 13.69 6.13
#